data_019663dde32d87960758007aab036f55
#
_entry.id   019663dde32d87960758007aab036f55
#
_cell.length_a   1.000
_cell.length_b   1.000
_cell.length_c   1.000
_cell.angle_alpha   90.00
_cell.angle_beta   90.00
_cell.angle_gamma   90.00
#
_symmetry.space_group_name_H-M   'P 1'
#
loop_
_entity.id
_entity.type
_entity.pdbx_description
1 polymer ?
#
loop_
_entity_poly.entity_id
_entity_poly.type
_entity_poly.pdbx_seq_one_letter_code
_entity_poly.pdbx_strand_id
1 'polypeptide(L)'
;LANKSGTPDQIAQDEDFWHEIQQAFTVDRSLVNLNNGGVSPAPAIVQQAMKAHLDYMNQAPVYTMWRILQPQAEGVRQRLAREFGASAEEIALTRNASEGLQICQNGFDFEPGDEVLTTTQDYGRMINTFKQRERRDGIVLKQFSIPIPAEDPDEIVRLFEANITPKTKAILMCHIINITGQILPVKGVVQMARKRGIPVIVDGAHSFAHFAFKQEDLDCDYFATSLHKWLLAPIGTGMLYVRKNKIKDLWPMQAATEARDEDIRKFEEIGTHPEANQIAISEALTFHQGIGAENKEARLRYLRDYWANRLLEHDRIYLNTSQDPRFSCCIGNVGIRGIDTTLVGKYMWDEHRIIITPIKHKEFEGARVTANVYTTIEELERFCDAMEYLANNGLPAKYLPAD
;
A
#
# COMPACT_ATOMS: atom_id res chain seq x y z
N LEU A 1 19.66 -12.46 -11.42
CA LEU A 1 18.70 -12.63 -10.29
C LEU A 1 17.75 -13.83 -10.48
N ALA A 2 17.34 -14.14 -11.70
CA ALA A 2 16.23 -15.08 -11.99
C ALA A 2 16.52 -16.58 -11.78
N ASN A 3 17.72 -17.00 -11.43
CA ASN A 3 18.12 -18.43 -11.42
C ASN A 3 18.70 -18.91 -10.08
N LYS A 4 18.27 -18.33 -8.94
CA LYS A 4 18.73 -18.85 -7.66
C LYS A 4 17.96 -20.12 -7.31
N SER A 5 18.67 -21.20 -7.02
CA SER A 5 18.10 -22.46 -6.54
C SER A 5 17.78 -22.38 -5.04
N GLY A 6 16.61 -22.83 -4.64
CA GLY A 6 16.17 -22.84 -3.24
C GLY A 6 14.68 -22.57 -3.11
N THR A 7 14.12 -22.85 -1.94
CA THR A 7 12.74 -22.42 -1.61
C THR A 7 12.74 -20.91 -1.31
N PRO A 8 11.59 -20.21 -1.44
CA PRO A 8 11.49 -18.80 -1.06
C PRO A 8 12.01 -18.50 0.36
N ASP A 9 11.75 -19.37 1.33
CA ASP A 9 12.24 -19.21 2.71
C ASP A 9 13.75 -19.36 2.84
N GLN A 10 14.37 -20.23 2.05
CA GLN A 10 15.84 -20.36 2.00
C GLN A 10 16.46 -19.13 1.35
N ILE A 11 15.88 -18.66 0.26
CA ILE A 11 16.31 -17.43 -0.43
C ILE A 11 16.13 -16.21 0.47
N ALA A 12 15.04 -16.14 1.25
CA ALA A 12 14.77 -15.03 2.17
C ALA A 12 15.90 -14.79 3.19
N GLN A 13 16.64 -15.85 3.58
CA GLN A 13 17.71 -15.80 4.56
C GLN A 13 19.11 -15.71 3.95
N ASP A 14 19.22 -15.72 2.62
CA ASP A 14 20.49 -15.67 1.92
C ASP A 14 20.97 -14.21 1.76
N GLU A 15 21.73 -13.73 2.76
CA GLU A 15 22.20 -12.34 2.80
C GLU A 15 23.10 -11.98 1.59
N ASP A 16 23.84 -12.93 0.99
CA ASP A 16 24.65 -12.66 -0.20
C ASP A 16 23.75 -12.30 -1.40
N PHE A 17 22.64 -13.02 -1.57
CA PHE A 17 21.65 -12.69 -2.62
C PHE A 17 21.02 -11.32 -2.36
N TRP A 18 20.61 -11.02 -1.13
CA TRP A 18 19.97 -9.74 -0.81
C TRP A 18 20.94 -8.58 -0.81
N HIS A 19 22.22 -8.83 -0.55
CA HIS A 19 23.27 -7.82 -0.70
C HIS A 19 23.35 -7.31 -2.14
N GLU A 20 23.31 -8.19 -3.15
CA GLU A 20 23.27 -7.77 -4.56
C GLU A 20 22.04 -6.89 -4.86
N ILE A 21 20.87 -7.23 -4.30
CA ILE A 21 19.64 -6.44 -4.45
C ILE A 21 19.78 -5.08 -3.75
N GLN A 22 20.37 -5.04 -2.56
CA GLN A 22 20.61 -3.80 -1.80
C GLN A 22 21.51 -2.82 -2.58
N GLN A 23 22.48 -3.31 -3.36
CA GLN A 23 23.35 -2.49 -4.21
C GLN A 23 22.60 -1.82 -5.38
N ALA A 24 21.42 -2.27 -5.73
CA ALA A 24 20.58 -1.62 -6.75
C ALA A 24 19.96 -0.29 -6.28
N PHE A 25 20.09 0.06 -5.00
CA PHE A 25 19.49 1.26 -4.43
C PHE A 25 20.53 2.33 -4.07
N THR A 26 20.21 3.58 -4.41
CA THR A 26 21.06 4.77 -4.14
C THR A 26 20.56 5.51 -2.89
N VAL A 27 20.24 4.78 -1.82
CA VAL A 27 19.74 5.34 -0.57
C VAL A 27 20.87 5.92 0.29
N ASP A 28 20.53 6.88 1.13
CA ASP A 28 21.42 7.40 2.16
C ASP A 28 21.54 6.37 3.29
N ARG A 29 22.68 5.69 3.37
CA ARG A 29 22.95 4.65 4.38
C ARG A 29 23.31 5.22 5.77
N SER A 30 23.42 6.54 5.93
CA SER A 30 23.52 7.18 7.24
C SER A 30 22.18 7.17 7.99
N LEU A 31 21.07 6.92 7.27
CA LEU A 31 19.71 6.84 7.78
C LEU A 31 19.20 5.40 7.71
N VAL A 32 18.50 4.96 8.74
CA VAL A 32 17.74 3.70 8.73
C VAL A 32 16.29 4.02 8.39
N ASN A 33 15.86 3.67 7.17
CA ASN A 33 14.50 3.92 6.74
C ASN A 33 13.60 2.70 6.96
N LEU A 34 12.82 2.74 8.04
CA LEU A 34 11.78 1.75 8.34
C LEU A 34 10.37 2.32 8.15
N ASN A 35 10.21 3.29 7.21
CA ASN A 35 8.91 3.84 6.82
C ASN A 35 8.64 3.68 5.31
N ASN A 36 9.01 2.55 4.74
CA ASN A 36 8.77 2.24 3.31
C ASN A 36 7.27 2.10 2.97
N GLY A 37 6.42 1.87 3.96
CA GLY A 37 4.97 1.92 3.78
C GLY A 37 4.41 3.30 3.44
N GLY A 38 5.14 4.38 3.72
CA GLY A 38 4.80 5.72 3.23
C GLY A 38 5.06 5.83 1.73
N VAL A 39 6.32 5.71 1.38
CA VAL A 39 6.87 5.68 0.02
C VAL A 39 8.20 4.94 0.06
N SER A 40 8.53 4.17 -0.98
CA SER A 40 9.79 3.45 -1.09
C SER A 40 10.70 4.09 -2.14
N PRO A 41 12.03 4.05 -1.96
CA PRO A 41 12.95 4.44 -3.01
C PRO A 41 12.85 3.48 -4.20
N ALA A 42 12.94 4.02 -5.41
CA ALA A 42 13.05 3.22 -6.62
C ALA A 42 14.50 2.75 -6.82
N PRO A 43 14.74 1.54 -7.37
CA PRO A 43 16.07 1.10 -7.75
C PRO A 43 16.72 2.04 -8.77
N ALA A 44 18.05 2.06 -8.82
CA ALA A 44 18.83 2.92 -9.72
C ALA A 44 18.42 2.80 -11.19
N ILE A 45 18.13 1.57 -11.66
CA ILE A 45 17.69 1.33 -13.04
C ILE A 45 16.35 2.02 -13.36
N VAL A 46 15.43 2.03 -12.42
CA VAL A 46 14.12 2.71 -12.56
C VAL A 46 14.32 4.23 -12.60
N GLN A 47 15.18 4.76 -11.71
CA GLN A 47 15.51 6.19 -11.68
C GLN A 47 16.20 6.65 -12.97
N GLN A 48 17.12 5.84 -13.50
CA GLN A 48 17.83 6.12 -14.75
C GLN A 48 16.88 6.14 -15.94
N ALA A 49 15.98 5.15 -16.05
CA ALA A 49 14.96 5.11 -17.09
C ALA A 49 14.04 6.35 -17.04
N MET A 50 13.54 6.71 -15.85
CA MET A 50 12.71 7.90 -15.67
C MET A 50 13.44 9.17 -16.12
N LYS A 51 14.72 9.36 -15.73
CA LYS A 51 15.53 10.51 -16.14
C LYS A 51 15.75 10.54 -17.64
N ALA A 52 16.09 9.41 -18.26
CA ALA A 52 16.29 9.29 -19.70
C ALA A 52 15.01 9.65 -20.50
N HIS A 53 13.86 9.18 -20.04
CA HIS A 53 12.57 9.54 -20.66
C HIS A 53 12.24 11.02 -20.47
N LEU A 54 12.55 11.60 -19.30
CA LEU A 54 12.35 13.03 -19.05
C LEU A 54 13.24 13.89 -19.98
N ASP A 55 14.50 13.54 -20.13
CA ASP A 55 15.42 14.22 -21.05
C ASP A 55 14.95 14.08 -22.51
N TYR A 56 14.48 12.89 -22.90
CA TYR A 56 13.96 12.63 -24.23
C TYR A 56 12.69 13.44 -24.54
N MET A 57 11.78 13.56 -23.57
CA MET A 57 10.58 14.39 -23.70
C MET A 57 10.92 15.84 -24.03
N ASN A 58 11.98 16.40 -23.45
CA ASN A 58 12.37 17.78 -23.62
C ASN A 58 13.04 18.08 -24.97
N GLN A 59 13.39 17.08 -25.76
CA GLN A 59 13.98 17.30 -27.10
C GLN A 59 12.96 17.85 -28.12
N ALA A 60 11.70 17.36 -28.08
CA ALA A 60 10.62 17.84 -28.93
C ALA A 60 9.25 17.47 -28.27
N PRO A 61 8.79 18.17 -27.23
CA PRO A 61 7.76 17.72 -26.32
C PRO A 61 6.49 17.16 -26.98
N VAL A 62 5.87 17.91 -27.90
CA VAL A 62 4.64 17.48 -28.57
C VAL A 62 4.82 16.18 -29.37
N TYR A 63 5.99 16.01 -29.98
CA TYR A 63 6.29 14.83 -30.78
C TYR A 63 6.70 13.65 -29.91
N THR A 64 7.69 13.84 -29.04
CA THR A 64 8.23 12.75 -28.20
C THR A 64 7.25 12.25 -27.18
N MET A 65 6.49 13.14 -26.52
CA MET A 65 5.47 12.73 -25.54
C MET A 65 4.31 11.99 -26.22
N TRP A 66 3.61 12.65 -27.13
CA TRP A 66 2.32 12.16 -27.60
C TRP A 66 2.41 11.16 -28.76
N ARG A 67 3.49 11.23 -29.59
CA ARG A 67 3.64 10.32 -30.73
C ARG A 67 4.51 9.10 -30.43
N ILE A 68 5.38 9.17 -29.40
CA ILE A 68 6.34 8.10 -29.09
C ILE A 68 6.11 7.50 -27.73
N LEU A 69 6.11 8.29 -26.64
CA LEU A 69 6.06 7.75 -25.28
C LEU A 69 4.64 7.34 -24.86
N GLN A 70 3.65 8.19 -25.06
CA GLN A 70 2.27 7.89 -24.68
C GLN A 70 1.75 6.55 -25.24
N PRO A 71 1.99 6.18 -26.52
CA PRO A 71 1.64 4.84 -27.00
C PRO A 71 2.33 3.69 -26.27
N GLN A 72 3.52 3.91 -25.69
CA GLN A 72 4.24 2.87 -24.92
C GLN A 72 3.59 2.59 -23.57
N ALA A 73 2.76 3.51 -23.05
CA ALA A 73 1.98 3.28 -21.84
C ALA A 73 1.07 2.04 -21.94
N GLU A 74 0.63 1.67 -23.15
CA GLU A 74 -0.14 0.45 -23.37
C GLU A 74 0.67 -0.83 -23.04
N GLY A 75 1.97 -0.84 -23.31
CA GLY A 75 2.87 -1.92 -22.93
C GLY A 75 3.01 -2.03 -21.40
N VAL A 76 3.06 -0.89 -20.70
CA VAL A 76 3.07 -0.84 -19.23
C VAL A 76 1.75 -1.40 -18.66
N ARG A 77 0.62 -0.95 -19.20
CA ARG A 77 -0.74 -1.40 -18.83
C ARG A 77 -0.88 -2.92 -18.98
N GLN A 78 -0.46 -3.48 -20.09
CA GLN A 78 -0.48 -4.92 -20.33
C GLN A 78 0.38 -5.71 -19.35
N ARG A 79 1.54 -5.18 -18.96
CA ARG A 79 2.43 -5.81 -17.97
C ARG A 79 1.83 -5.76 -16.57
N LEU A 80 1.26 -4.63 -16.15
CA LEU A 80 0.54 -4.49 -14.88
C LEU A 80 -0.67 -5.43 -14.82
N ALA A 81 -1.44 -5.50 -15.90
CA ALA A 81 -2.60 -6.39 -16.00
C ALA A 81 -2.20 -7.86 -15.81
N ARG A 82 -1.13 -8.32 -16.48
CA ARG A 82 -0.59 -9.68 -16.30
C ARG A 82 -0.12 -9.93 -14.87
N GLU A 83 0.55 -8.95 -14.26
CA GLU A 83 1.01 -9.06 -12.88
C GLU A 83 -0.15 -9.17 -11.91
N PHE A 84 -1.20 -8.39 -12.11
CA PHE A 84 -2.41 -8.41 -11.27
C PHE A 84 -3.37 -9.58 -11.59
N GLY A 85 -3.26 -10.20 -12.78
CA GLY A 85 -4.18 -11.25 -13.23
C GLY A 85 -5.49 -10.71 -13.81
N ALA A 86 -5.43 -9.58 -14.53
CA ALA A 86 -6.58 -8.90 -15.12
C ALA A 86 -6.37 -8.65 -16.62
N SER A 87 -7.38 -8.12 -17.31
CA SER A 87 -7.26 -7.60 -18.67
C SER A 87 -6.65 -6.20 -18.66
N ALA A 88 -5.87 -5.85 -19.69
CA ALA A 88 -5.39 -4.49 -19.88
C ALA A 88 -6.54 -3.48 -20.01
N GLU A 89 -7.68 -3.91 -20.54
CA GLU A 89 -8.90 -3.09 -20.67
C GLU A 89 -9.65 -2.84 -19.34
N GLU A 90 -9.07 -3.28 -18.22
CA GLU A 90 -9.57 -3.09 -16.85
C GLU A 90 -8.59 -2.28 -15.99
N ILE A 91 -7.44 -1.86 -16.55
CA ILE A 91 -6.38 -1.16 -15.81
C ILE A 91 -6.25 0.27 -16.32
N ALA A 92 -6.40 1.24 -15.42
CA ALA A 92 -6.02 2.64 -15.65
C ALA A 92 -4.72 2.96 -14.91
N LEU A 93 -3.85 3.74 -15.56
CA LEU A 93 -2.62 4.27 -14.96
C LEU A 93 -2.95 5.54 -14.19
N THR A 94 -2.67 5.56 -12.90
CA THR A 94 -2.93 6.70 -12.01
C THR A 94 -1.64 7.19 -11.36
N ARG A 95 -1.70 8.31 -10.65
CA ARG A 95 -0.54 8.86 -9.93
C ARG A 95 -0.30 8.18 -8.58
N ASN A 96 -1.30 7.54 -8.02
CA ASN A 96 -1.24 6.80 -6.74
C ASN A 96 -2.59 6.12 -6.44
N ALA A 97 -2.63 5.31 -5.37
CA ALA A 97 -3.88 4.71 -4.89
C ALA A 97 -4.94 5.75 -4.54
N SER A 98 -4.54 6.91 -3.97
CA SER A 98 -5.52 7.93 -3.56
C SER A 98 -6.30 8.49 -4.74
N GLU A 99 -5.66 8.69 -5.89
CA GLU A 99 -6.36 9.08 -7.12
C GLU A 99 -7.33 7.99 -7.59
N GLY A 100 -6.85 6.74 -7.71
CA GLY A 100 -7.70 5.63 -8.15
C GLY A 100 -8.89 5.39 -7.22
N LEU A 101 -8.68 5.47 -5.90
CA LEU A 101 -9.76 5.34 -4.92
C LEU A 101 -10.74 6.51 -4.98
N GLN A 102 -10.25 7.75 -5.17
CA GLN A 102 -11.13 8.91 -5.29
C GLN A 102 -11.91 8.91 -6.61
N ILE A 103 -11.39 8.34 -7.69
CA ILE A 103 -12.18 8.07 -8.90
C ILE A 103 -13.39 7.22 -8.53
N CYS A 104 -13.19 6.11 -7.79
CA CYS A 104 -14.30 5.28 -7.33
C CYS A 104 -15.22 6.05 -6.35
N GLN A 105 -14.65 6.67 -5.31
CA GLN A 105 -15.41 7.33 -4.25
C GLN A 105 -16.26 8.51 -4.76
N ASN A 106 -15.79 9.23 -5.78
CA ASN A 106 -16.51 10.34 -6.37
C ASN A 106 -17.32 9.95 -7.61
N GLY A 107 -16.99 8.83 -8.25
CA GLY A 107 -17.62 8.37 -9.48
C GLY A 107 -18.96 7.67 -9.30
N PHE A 108 -19.29 7.24 -8.08
CA PHE A 108 -20.62 6.70 -7.80
C PHE A 108 -21.67 7.80 -7.63
N ASP A 109 -22.84 7.60 -8.24
CA ASP A 109 -24.02 8.40 -7.98
C ASP A 109 -24.65 7.93 -6.66
N PHE A 110 -24.60 8.80 -5.66
CA PHE A 110 -25.26 8.60 -4.36
C PHE A 110 -26.34 9.66 -4.16
N GLU A 111 -27.41 9.25 -3.47
CA GLU A 111 -28.48 10.14 -3.04
C GLU A 111 -28.30 10.53 -1.56
N PRO A 112 -28.89 11.67 -1.12
CA PRO A 112 -28.90 12.03 0.29
C PRO A 112 -29.49 10.90 1.17
N GLY A 113 -28.73 10.51 2.20
CA GLY A 113 -29.11 9.42 3.10
C GLY A 113 -28.59 8.04 2.71
N ASP A 114 -27.97 7.89 1.53
CA ASP A 114 -27.23 6.67 1.18
C ASP A 114 -26.06 6.46 2.14
N GLU A 115 -25.83 5.22 2.55
CA GLU A 115 -24.77 4.87 3.48
C GLU A 115 -23.56 4.27 2.75
N VAL A 116 -22.37 4.70 3.16
CA VAL A 116 -21.10 4.06 2.81
C VAL A 116 -20.49 3.45 4.06
N LEU A 117 -20.16 2.17 4.00
CA LEU A 117 -19.59 1.41 5.11
C LEU A 117 -18.07 1.28 4.98
N THR A 118 -17.35 1.51 6.08
CA THR A 118 -15.89 1.32 6.18
C THR A 118 -15.49 1.00 7.61
N THR A 119 -14.23 0.66 7.85
CA THR A 119 -13.72 0.47 9.22
C THR A 119 -13.16 1.77 9.79
N THR A 120 -12.96 1.81 11.11
CA THR A 120 -12.26 2.92 11.78
C THR A 120 -10.77 2.93 11.50
N GLN A 121 -10.23 1.85 10.96
CA GLN A 121 -8.81 1.63 10.68
C GLN A 121 -8.44 1.83 9.21
N ASP A 122 -9.42 2.11 8.35
CA ASP A 122 -9.16 2.45 6.94
C ASP A 122 -8.39 3.77 6.81
N TYR A 123 -7.74 3.96 5.67
CA TYR A 123 -6.85 5.09 5.47
C TYR A 123 -7.57 6.44 5.60
N GLY A 124 -7.13 7.26 6.55
CA GLY A 124 -7.80 8.52 6.91
C GLY A 124 -8.05 9.49 5.75
N ARG A 125 -7.20 9.49 4.70
CA ARG A 125 -7.43 10.32 3.50
C ARG A 125 -8.67 9.84 2.73
N MET A 126 -8.89 8.54 2.63
CA MET A 126 -10.07 7.96 1.97
C MET A 126 -11.33 8.16 2.82
N ILE A 127 -11.21 8.03 4.14
CA ILE A 127 -12.28 8.41 5.07
C ILE A 127 -12.67 9.88 4.88
N ASN A 128 -11.69 10.79 4.76
CA ASN A 128 -11.94 12.22 4.56
C ASN A 128 -12.65 12.52 3.22
N THR A 129 -12.43 11.73 2.18
CA THR A 129 -13.17 11.86 0.93
C THR A 129 -14.67 11.63 1.14
N PHE A 130 -15.06 10.57 1.86
CA PHE A 130 -16.46 10.32 2.17
C PHE A 130 -17.04 11.32 3.18
N LYS A 131 -16.27 11.80 4.16
CA LYS A 131 -16.67 12.92 5.02
C LYS A 131 -16.92 14.22 4.23
N GLN A 132 -16.19 14.44 3.14
CA GLN A 132 -16.48 15.54 2.24
C GLN A 132 -17.81 15.31 1.51
N ARG A 133 -18.08 14.09 1.04
CA ARG A 133 -19.35 13.72 0.41
C ARG A 133 -20.55 13.80 1.37
N GLU A 134 -20.36 13.47 2.66
CA GLU A 134 -21.40 13.73 3.67
C GLU A 134 -21.84 15.19 3.68
N ARG A 135 -20.86 16.12 3.69
CA ARG A 135 -21.14 17.56 3.72
C ARG A 135 -21.72 18.09 2.40
N ARG A 136 -21.27 17.53 1.26
CA ARG A 136 -21.63 18.00 -0.08
C ARG A 136 -22.91 17.35 -0.59
N ASP A 137 -23.00 16.04 -0.45
CA ASP A 137 -24.02 15.22 -1.11
C ASP A 137 -25.04 14.63 -0.13
N GLY A 138 -24.82 14.79 1.18
CA GLY A 138 -25.75 14.31 2.22
C GLY A 138 -25.73 12.80 2.44
N ILE A 139 -24.70 12.09 1.99
CA ILE A 139 -24.51 10.66 2.31
C ILE A 139 -24.18 10.48 3.79
N VAL A 140 -24.20 9.24 4.26
CA VAL A 140 -23.84 8.87 5.65
C VAL A 140 -22.63 7.93 5.62
N LEU A 141 -21.52 8.34 6.24
CA LEU A 141 -20.35 7.48 6.43
C LEU A 141 -20.49 6.67 7.72
N LYS A 142 -20.69 5.38 7.59
CA LYS A 142 -20.71 4.43 8.72
C LYS A 142 -19.35 3.81 8.93
N GLN A 143 -18.86 3.88 10.15
CA GLN A 143 -17.58 3.28 10.54
C GLN A 143 -17.79 2.34 11.72
N PHE A 144 -17.12 1.18 11.67
CA PHE A 144 -17.10 0.22 12.78
C PHE A 144 -15.67 -0.24 13.06
N SER A 145 -15.42 -0.71 14.28
CA SER A 145 -14.11 -1.22 14.71
C SER A 145 -13.97 -2.70 14.38
N ILE A 146 -12.75 -3.12 14.08
CA ILE A 146 -12.37 -4.54 13.99
C ILE A 146 -11.35 -4.87 15.09
N PRO A 147 -11.25 -6.14 15.55
CA PRO A 147 -10.26 -6.54 16.55
C PRO A 147 -8.80 -6.20 16.14
N ILE A 148 -7.92 -6.06 17.13
CA ILE A 148 -6.51 -5.75 16.93
C ILE A 148 -5.66 -6.68 17.82
N PRO A 149 -4.92 -7.61 17.22
CA PRO A 149 -5.03 -8.09 15.85
C PRO A 149 -6.34 -8.85 15.59
N ALA A 150 -6.76 -8.95 14.32
CA ALA A 150 -7.89 -9.75 13.90
C ALA A 150 -7.40 -11.06 13.24
N GLU A 151 -7.70 -12.21 13.85
CA GLU A 151 -7.18 -13.52 13.45
C GLU A 151 -8.28 -14.53 13.05
N ASP A 152 -9.52 -14.07 12.96
CA ASP A 152 -10.65 -14.83 12.41
C ASP A 152 -11.21 -14.11 11.17
N PRO A 153 -10.95 -14.61 9.94
CA PRO A 153 -11.46 -13.98 8.73
C PRO A 153 -12.98 -14.01 8.63
N ASP A 154 -13.62 -15.02 9.20
CA ASP A 154 -15.09 -15.14 9.19
C ASP A 154 -15.72 -14.13 10.15
N GLU A 155 -15.06 -13.84 11.28
CA GLU A 155 -15.50 -12.77 12.18
C GLU A 155 -15.47 -11.41 11.47
N ILE A 156 -14.40 -11.11 10.75
CA ILE A 156 -14.30 -9.86 9.97
C ILE A 156 -15.45 -9.76 8.96
N VAL A 157 -15.74 -10.83 8.22
CA VAL A 157 -16.85 -10.85 7.25
C VAL A 157 -18.18 -10.63 7.97
N ARG A 158 -18.43 -11.31 9.12
CA ARG A 158 -19.64 -11.11 9.95
C ARG A 158 -19.77 -9.68 10.46
N LEU A 159 -18.67 -9.02 10.84
CA LEU A 159 -18.67 -7.62 11.27
C LEU A 159 -19.11 -6.68 10.14
N PHE A 160 -18.58 -6.86 8.93
CA PHE A 160 -19.08 -6.12 7.77
C PHE A 160 -20.57 -6.38 7.54
N GLU A 161 -20.99 -7.63 7.53
CA GLU A 161 -22.39 -8.03 7.30
C GLU A 161 -23.34 -7.42 8.32
N ALA A 162 -22.99 -7.45 9.61
CA ALA A 162 -23.80 -6.92 10.70
C ALA A 162 -23.99 -5.39 10.65
N ASN A 163 -23.09 -4.68 9.97
CA ASN A 163 -23.17 -3.22 9.83
C ASN A 163 -23.86 -2.76 8.53
N ILE A 164 -24.24 -3.67 7.63
CA ILE A 164 -25.02 -3.37 6.43
C ILE A 164 -26.46 -3.06 6.79
N THR A 165 -27.03 -2.03 6.16
CA THR A 165 -28.46 -1.70 6.21
C THR A 165 -29.05 -1.65 4.80
N PRO A 166 -30.38 -1.51 4.64
CA PRO A 166 -31.00 -1.30 3.33
C PRO A 166 -30.51 -0.02 2.60
N LYS A 167 -29.88 0.91 3.32
CA LYS A 167 -29.31 2.14 2.77
C LYS A 167 -27.85 2.03 2.37
N THR A 168 -27.18 0.93 2.70
CA THR A 168 -25.76 0.72 2.34
C THR A 168 -25.62 0.57 0.82
N LYS A 169 -24.90 1.49 0.19
CA LYS A 169 -24.71 1.55 -1.26
C LYS A 169 -23.29 1.23 -1.72
N ALA A 170 -22.31 1.33 -0.83
CA ALA A 170 -20.93 0.93 -1.12
C ALA A 170 -20.20 0.54 0.17
N ILE A 171 -19.15 -0.27 0.01
CA ILE A 171 -18.17 -0.60 1.05
C ILE A 171 -16.81 -0.11 0.58
N LEU A 172 -16.07 0.59 1.44
CA LEU A 172 -14.64 0.82 1.29
C LEU A 172 -13.91 -0.08 2.29
N MET A 173 -12.88 -0.78 1.83
CA MET A 173 -12.03 -1.57 2.72
C MET A 173 -10.58 -1.62 2.23
N CYS A 174 -9.63 -1.60 3.15
CA CYS A 174 -8.24 -1.92 2.85
C CYS A 174 -8.08 -3.41 2.56
N HIS A 175 -7.18 -3.78 1.64
CA HIS A 175 -6.66 -5.16 1.58
C HIS A 175 -5.63 -5.39 2.68
N ILE A 176 -4.74 -4.40 2.90
CA ILE A 176 -3.88 -4.33 4.10
C ILE A 176 -4.08 -2.98 4.79
N ILE A 177 -4.39 -3.03 6.06
CA ILE A 177 -4.52 -1.82 6.90
C ILE A 177 -3.13 -1.22 7.12
N ASN A 178 -2.97 0.03 6.70
CA ASN A 178 -1.67 0.70 6.69
C ASN A 178 -1.09 0.97 8.09
N ILE A 179 -1.89 0.98 9.14
CA ILE A 179 -1.49 1.34 10.51
C ILE A 179 -1.12 0.11 11.36
N THR A 180 -1.70 -1.06 11.09
CA THR A 180 -1.45 -2.30 11.82
C THR A 180 -0.77 -3.38 10.98
N GLY A 181 -0.83 -3.30 9.65
CA GLY A 181 -0.39 -4.36 8.75
C GLY A 181 -1.38 -5.53 8.62
N GLN A 182 -2.58 -5.40 9.18
CA GLN A 182 -3.62 -6.42 9.12
C GLN A 182 -4.08 -6.67 7.67
N ILE A 183 -3.97 -7.91 7.20
CA ILE A 183 -4.55 -8.37 5.93
C ILE A 183 -6.02 -8.72 6.18
N LEU A 184 -6.92 -8.16 5.38
CA LEU A 184 -8.36 -8.37 5.48
C LEU A 184 -8.85 -9.40 4.45
N PRO A 185 -9.91 -10.18 4.77
CA PRO A 185 -10.48 -11.21 3.90
C PRO A 185 -11.35 -10.59 2.79
N VAL A 186 -10.71 -9.89 1.83
CA VAL A 186 -11.39 -9.14 0.77
C VAL A 186 -12.39 -9.99 0.02
N LYS A 187 -12.00 -11.20 -0.43
CA LYS A 187 -12.88 -12.09 -1.19
C LYS A 187 -14.17 -12.43 -0.43
N GLY A 188 -14.04 -12.72 0.87
CA GLY A 188 -15.19 -13.03 1.72
C GLY A 188 -16.17 -11.86 1.81
N VAL A 189 -15.64 -10.66 2.05
CA VAL A 189 -16.45 -9.42 2.12
C VAL A 189 -17.08 -9.10 0.76
N VAL A 190 -16.32 -9.22 -0.34
CA VAL A 190 -16.82 -8.98 -1.70
C VAL A 190 -17.96 -9.94 -2.03
N GLN A 191 -17.81 -11.24 -1.75
CA GLN A 191 -18.84 -12.23 -2.02
C GLN A 191 -20.11 -12.02 -1.18
N MET A 192 -19.95 -11.64 0.09
CA MET A 192 -21.05 -11.29 0.98
C MET A 192 -21.80 -10.05 0.46
N ALA A 193 -21.08 -8.98 0.11
CA ALA A 193 -21.63 -7.73 -0.39
C ALA A 193 -22.32 -7.88 -1.76
N ARG A 194 -21.71 -8.68 -2.67
CA ARG A 194 -22.26 -8.95 -4.01
C ARG A 194 -23.64 -9.61 -3.97
N LYS A 195 -23.91 -10.50 -2.99
CA LYS A 195 -25.25 -11.10 -2.79
C LYS A 195 -26.32 -10.06 -2.49
N ARG A 196 -25.92 -8.85 -2.09
CA ARG A 196 -26.79 -7.71 -1.76
C ARG A 196 -26.74 -6.60 -2.79
N GLY A 197 -25.98 -6.79 -3.89
CA GLY A 197 -25.80 -5.78 -4.93
C GLY A 197 -24.94 -4.58 -4.48
N ILE A 198 -24.13 -4.74 -3.42
CA ILE A 198 -23.30 -3.66 -2.86
C ILE A 198 -21.89 -3.77 -3.43
N PRO A 199 -21.39 -2.73 -4.15
CA PRO A 199 -20.02 -2.69 -4.63
C PRO A 199 -19.02 -2.52 -3.48
N VAL A 200 -17.83 -3.15 -3.64
CA VAL A 200 -16.72 -3.01 -2.70
C VAL A 200 -15.55 -2.34 -3.39
N ILE A 201 -15.12 -1.20 -2.85
CA ILE A 201 -13.93 -0.47 -3.27
C ILE A 201 -12.77 -0.97 -2.39
N VAL A 202 -11.75 -1.56 -3.03
CA VAL A 202 -10.61 -2.14 -2.33
C VAL A 202 -9.41 -1.21 -2.39
N ASP A 203 -8.97 -0.73 -1.22
CA ASP A 203 -7.71 -0.02 -1.06
C ASP A 203 -6.56 -1.03 -1.00
N GLY A 204 -5.90 -1.20 -2.14
CA GLY A 204 -4.74 -2.07 -2.32
C GLY A 204 -3.39 -1.34 -2.20
N ALA A 205 -3.35 -0.13 -1.63
CA ALA A 205 -2.15 0.70 -1.57
C ALA A 205 -0.93 -0.02 -0.97
N HIS A 206 -1.16 -1.04 -0.15
CA HIS A 206 -0.11 -1.81 0.52
C HIS A 206 -0.04 -3.29 0.11
N SER A 207 -0.83 -3.76 -0.83
CA SER A 207 -0.87 -5.18 -1.17
C SER A 207 -0.16 -5.54 -2.47
N PHE A 208 -0.35 -4.77 -3.54
CA PHE A 208 0.24 -5.06 -4.84
C PHE A 208 1.78 -5.06 -4.78
N ALA A 209 2.39 -6.14 -5.24
CA ALA A 209 3.84 -6.40 -5.20
C ALA A 209 4.46 -6.44 -3.77
N HIS A 210 3.64 -6.53 -2.72
CA HIS A 210 4.06 -6.75 -1.35
C HIS A 210 4.11 -8.25 -1.03
N PHE A 211 3.06 -8.96 -1.41
CA PHE A 211 2.98 -10.42 -1.39
C PHE A 211 2.28 -10.92 -2.64
N ALA A 212 2.38 -12.24 -2.89
CA ALA A 212 1.85 -12.85 -4.09
C ALA A 212 0.33 -13.04 -4.00
N PHE A 213 -0.42 -12.47 -4.94
CA PHE A 213 -1.85 -12.71 -5.16
C PHE A 213 -2.25 -12.24 -6.56
N LYS A 214 -3.41 -12.69 -7.03
CA LYS A 214 -4.01 -12.27 -8.30
C LYS A 214 -5.40 -11.68 -8.06
N GLN A 215 -5.95 -11.03 -9.08
CA GLN A 215 -7.28 -10.44 -9.00
C GLN A 215 -8.37 -11.46 -8.62
N GLU A 216 -8.25 -12.69 -9.07
CA GLU A 216 -9.18 -13.79 -8.75
C GLU A 216 -9.18 -14.19 -7.27
N ASP A 217 -8.09 -13.92 -6.55
CA ASP A 217 -8.00 -14.15 -5.11
C ASP A 217 -8.78 -13.09 -4.31
N LEU A 218 -9.04 -11.95 -4.91
CA LEU A 218 -9.87 -10.88 -4.33
C LEU A 218 -11.30 -10.92 -4.88
N ASP A 219 -11.47 -11.29 -6.13
CA ASP A 219 -12.72 -11.25 -6.89
C ASP A 219 -13.46 -9.91 -6.82
N CYS A 220 -12.71 -8.81 -6.59
CA CYS A 220 -13.26 -7.46 -6.43
C CYS A 220 -13.64 -6.82 -7.77
N ASP A 221 -14.49 -5.81 -7.71
CA ASP A 221 -14.90 -5.02 -8.88
C ASP A 221 -14.06 -3.74 -9.05
N TYR A 222 -13.52 -3.22 -7.95
CA TYR A 222 -12.71 -1.99 -7.90
C TYR A 222 -11.51 -2.21 -6.97
N PHE A 223 -10.31 -1.87 -7.46
CA PHE A 223 -9.07 -1.97 -6.69
C PHE A 223 -8.11 -0.85 -7.12
N ALA A 224 -7.51 -0.14 -6.18
CA ALA A 224 -6.49 0.82 -6.52
C ALA A 224 -5.24 0.66 -5.64
N THR A 225 -4.07 0.87 -6.24
CA THR A 225 -2.78 0.73 -5.57
C THR A 225 -1.79 1.82 -5.92
N SER A 226 -0.81 2.03 -5.03
CA SER A 226 0.35 2.89 -5.26
C SER A 226 1.56 2.05 -5.67
N LEU A 227 2.05 2.26 -6.88
CA LEU A 227 3.17 1.48 -7.43
C LEU A 227 4.54 1.90 -6.85
N HIS A 228 4.63 3.13 -6.31
CA HIS A 228 5.83 3.66 -5.67
C HIS A 228 6.03 3.19 -4.20
N LYS A 229 5.32 2.15 -3.76
CA LYS A 229 5.53 1.51 -2.47
C LYS A 229 6.22 0.16 -2.66
N TRP A 230 5.47 -0.89 -2.82
CA TRP A 230 6.01 -2.25 -2.86
C TRP A 230 6.50 -2.69 -4.25
N LEU A 231 5.97 -2.13 -5.35
CA LEU A 231 6.54 -2.36 -6.68
C LEU A 231 7.86 -1.61 -6.90
N LEU A 232 8.16 -0.57 -6.11
CA LEU A 232 9.36 0.25 -6.21
C LEU A 232 9.43 1.06 -7.52
N ALA A 233 8.28 1.42 -8.06
CA ALA A 233 8.14 2.25 -9.25
C ALA A 233 8.40 3.75 -8.91
N PRO A 234 8.53 4.62 -9.92
CA PRO A 234 8.73 6.05 -9.67
C PRO A 234 7.65 6.65 -8.75
N ILE A 235 8.05 7.60 -7.90
CA ILE A 235 7.12 8.35 -7.06
C ILE A 235 6.07 9.05 -7.94
N GLY A 236 4.81 8.95 -7.58
CA GLY A 236 3.71 9.48 -8.39
C GLY A 236 3.23 8.50 -9.46
N THR A 237 3.28 7.20 -9.18
CA THR A 237 2.69 6.15 -10.01
C THR A 237 1.72 5.28 -9.22
N GLY A 238 0.64 4.88 -9.86
CA GLY A 238 -0.42 4.05 -9.31
C GLY A 238 -1.18 3.30 -10.40
N MET A 239 -2.10 2.47 -9.98
CA MET A 239 -2.97 1.68 -10.84
C MET A 239 -4.37 1.64 -10.25
N LEU A 240 -5.38 1.80 -11.10
CA LEU A 240 -6.77 1.54 -10.80
C LEU A 240 -7.23 0.36 -11.66
N TYR A 241 -7.74 -0.68 -11.03
CA TYR A 241 -8.49 -1.75 -11.67
C TYR A 241 -9.98 -1.50 -11.52
N VAL A 242 -10.71 -1.62 -12.62
CA VAL A 242 -12.18 -1.63 -12.64
C VAL A 242 -12.63 -2.79 -13.52
N ARG A 243 -13.44 -3.70 -12.98
CA ARG A 243 -14.00 -4.82 -13.74
C ARG A 243 -14.72 -4.30 -14.99
N LYS A 244 -14.48 -4.92 -16.14
CA LYS A 244 -14.89 -4.41 -17.47
C LYS A 244 -16.36 -3.92 -17.52
N ASN A 245 -17.28 -4.73 -17.00
CA ASN A 245 -18.71 -4.38 -17.00
C ASN A 245 -19.12 -3.33 -15.95
N LYS A 246 -18.15 -2.83 -15.16
CA LYS A 246 -18.33 -1.81 -14.12
C LYS A 246 -17.75 -0.45 -14.50
N ILE A 247 -17.02 -0.36 -15.61
CA ILE A 247 -16.39 0.89 -16.05
C ILE A 247 -17.44 1.97 -16.29
N LYS A 248 -18.54 1.64 -16.96
CA LYS A 248 -19.63 2.57 -17.27
C LYS A 248 -20.39 3.07 -16.03
N ASP A 249 -20.30 2.34 -14.91
CA ASP A 249 -21.02 2.67 -13.67
C ASP A 249 -20.30 3.76 -12.85
N LEU A 250 -19.12 4.21 -13.29
CA LEU A 250 -18.33 5.25 -12.63
C LEU A 250 -18.12 6.48 -13.50
N TRP A 251 -18.35 7.66 -12.92
CA TRP A 251 -17.91 8.91 -13.51
C TRP A 251 -16.40 9.11 -13.34
N PRO A 252 -15.68 9.62 -14.36
CA PRO A 252 -14.28 10.01 -14.19
C PRO A 252 -14.18 11.30 -13.35
N MET A 253 -13.05 11.49 -12.66
CA MET A 253 -12.81 12.74 -11.89
C MET A 253 -12.67 13.97 -12.79
N GLN A 254 -12.07 13.81 -13.96
CA GLN A 254 -11.99 14.81 -15.01
C GLN A 254 -12.75 14.27 -16.21
N ALA A 255 -13.53 15.15 -16.84
CA ALA A 255 -14.47 14.76 -17.89
C ALA A 255 -13.74 14.12 -19.08
N ALA A 256 -14.20 12.96 -19.48
CA ALA A 256 -13.87 12.30 -20.73
C ALA A 256 -15.01 12.49 -21.74
N THR A 257 -14.76 12.18 -23.00
CA THR A 257 -15.82 12.18 -24.03
C THR A 257 -16.75 10.99 -23.84
N GLU A 258 -18.03 11.12 -24.18
CA GLU A 258 -19.04 10.06 -24.10
C GLU A 258 -18.60 8.78 -24.85
N ALA A 259 -17.85 8.92 -25.93
CA ALA A 259 -17.29 7.78 -26.68
C ALA A 259 -16.37 6.88 -25.83
N ARG A 260 -15.90 7.35 -24.66
CA ARG A 260 -15.06 6.60 -23.71
C ARG A 260 -15.81 6.06 -22.51
N ASP A 261 -17.13 6.09 -22.44
CA ASP A 261 -17.87 5.68 -21.26
C ASP A 261 -17.59 4.24 -20.83
N GLU A 262 -17.29 3.34 -21.75
CA GLU A 262 -16.91 1.95 -21.49
C GLU A 262 -15.40 1.68 -21.62
N ASP A 263 -14.58 2.73 -21.84
CA ASP A 263 -13.13 2.64 -21.94
C ASP A 263 -12.48 2.98 -20.59
N ILE A 264 -11.64 2.09 -20.08
CA ILE A 264 -10.89 2.30 -18.82
C ILE A 264 -10.04 3.58 -18.86
N ARG A 265 -9.59 3.99 -20.05
CA ARG A 265 -8.75 5.18 -20.24
C ARG A 265 -9.47 6.49 -19.96
N LYS A 266 -10.82 6.48 -19.81
CA LYS A 266 -11.55 7.66 -19.33
C LYS A 266 -11.07 8.16 -17.96
N PHE A 267 -10.50 7.26 -17.15
CA PHE A 267 -9.98 7.60 -15.83
C PHE A 267 -8.58 8.20 -15.85
N GLU A 268 -7.96 8.30 -17.04
CA GLU A 268 -6.62 8.87 -17.25
C GLU A 268 -6.65 10.28 -17.84
N GLU A 269 -7.83 10.88 -18.01
CA GLU A 269 -8.01 12.24 -18.55
C GLU A 269 -7.57 13.29 -17.52
N ILE A 270 -6.25 13.45 -17.33
CA ILE A 270 -5.67 14.41 -16.38
C ILE A 270 -4.96 15.59 -17.06
N GLY A 271 -5.08 15.71 -18.39
CA GLY A 271 -4.38 16.72 -19.17
C GLY A 271 -2.89 16.40 -19.34
N THR A 272 -2.12 17.40 -19.76
CA THR A 272 -0.67 17.24 -20.00
C THR A 272 0.08 16.91 -18.73
N HIS A 273 0.81 15.80 -18.73
CA HIS A 273 1.60 15.32 -17.62
C HIS A 273 2.88 14.62 -18.13
N PRO A 274 3.91 14.42 -17.27
CA PRO A 274 5.12 13.73 -17.69
C PRO A 274 4.89 12.23 -17.86
N GLU A 275 5.04 11.71 -19.07
CA GLU A 275 4.97 10.28 -19.40
C GLU A 275 6.14 9.47 -18.79
N ALA A 276 7.24 10.13 -18.47
CA ALA A 276 8.48 9.50 -17.98
C ALA A 276 8.25 8.58 -16.77
N ASN A 277 7.40 9.01 -15.82
CA ASN A 277 7.08 8.22 -14.63
C ASN A 277 6.34 6.94 -15.00
N GLN A 278 5.34 7.04 -15.87
CA GLN A 278 4.50 5.90 -16.27
C GLN A 278 5.31 4.86 -17.05
N ILE A 279 6.15 5.31 -18.00
CA ILE A 279 6.96 4.39 -18.82
C ILE A 279 7.99 3.65 -17.96
N ALA A 280 8.63 4.33 -17.01
CA ALA A 280 9.61 3.71 -16.11
C ALA A 280 9.02 2.70 -15.09
N ILE A 281 7.70 2.52 -15.04
CA ILE A 281 7.05 1.39 -14.34
C ILE A 281 7.51 0.05 -14.94
N SER A 282 7.85 0.02 -16.23
CA SER A 282 8.35 -1.17 -16.91
C SER A 282 9.62 -1.74 -16.26
N GLU A 283 10.58 -0.88 -15.89
CA GLU A 283 11.82 -1.29 -15.23
C GLU A 283 11.55 -1.77 -13.81
N ALA A 284 10.59 -1.15 -13.09
CA ALA A 284 10.17 -1.61 -11.78
C ALA A 284 9.53 -3.01 -11.83
N LEU A 285 8.68 -3.27 -12.83
CA LEU A 285 8.13 -4.61 -13.08
C LEU A 285 9.23 -5.62 -13.43
N THR A 286 10.21 -5.24 -14.25
CA THR A 286 11.35 -6.10 -14.58
C THR A 286 12.18 -6.42 -13.33
N PHE A 287 12.44 -5.43 -12.48
CA PHE A 287 13.15 -5.61 -11.22
C PHE A 287 12.38 -6.52 -10.26
N HIS A 288 11.09 -6.29 -10.08
CA HIS A 288 10.22 -7.13 -9.26
C HIS A 288 10.17 -8.59 -9.75
N GLN A 289 9.98 -8.80 -11.05
CA GLN A 289 9.97 -10.12 -11.68
C GLN A 289 11.32 -10.81 -11.62
N GLY A 290 12.41 -10.05 -11.67
CA GLY A 290 13.79 -10.57 -11.51
C GLY A 290 14.07 -11.11 -10.10
N ILE A 291 13.46 -10.55 -9.06
CA ILE A 291 13.50 -11.09 -7.70
C ILE A 291 12.58 -12.31 -7.59
N GLY A 292 11.38 -12.23 -8.18
CA GLY A 292 10.27 -13.15 -8.00
C GLY A 292 9.35 -12.71 -6.85
N ALA A 293 8.05 -12.74 -7.12
CA ALA A 293 7.03 -12.28 -6.16
C ALA A 293 7.09 -13.06 -4.83
N GLU A 294 7.22 -14.38 -4.90
CA GLU A 294 7.29 -15.27 -3.75
C GLU A 294 8.57 -15.09 -2.93
N ASN A 295 9.73 -14.93 -3.60
CA ASN A 295 11.00 -14.65 -2.94
C ASN A 295 10.97 -13.31 -2.21
N LYS A 296 10.37 -12.30 -2.86
CA LYS A 296 10.19 -10.98 -2.26
C LYS A 296 9.29 -11.01 -1.05
N GLU A 297 8.16 -11.69 -1.14
CA GLU A 297 7.24 -11.90 -0.02
C GLU A 297 7.94 -12.58 1.15
N ALA A 298 8.63 -13.70 0.91
CA ALA A 298 9.37 -14.43 1.94
C ALA A 298 10.42 -13.53 2.62
N ARG A 299 11.18 -12.73 1.84
CA ARG A 299 12.13 -11.77 2.43
C ARG A 299 11.45 -10.72 3.29
N LEU A 300 10.36 -10.15 2.82
CA LEU A 300 9.64 -9.10 3.54
C LEU A 300 9.06 -9.63 4.87
N ARG A 301 8.55 -10.87 4.87
CA ARG A 301 8.12 -11.57 6.09
C ARG A 301 9.30 -11.84 7.01
N TYR A 302 10.41 -12.38 6.49
CA TYR A 302 11.62 -12.63 7.25
C TYR A 302 12.14 -11.38 7.95
N LEU A 303 12.22 -10.24 7.25
CA LEU A 303 12.65 -8.96 7.83
C LEU A 303 11.71 -8.50 8.96
N ARG A 304 10.39 -8.66 8.80
CA ARG A 304 9.43 -8.35 9.85
C ARG A 304 9.58 -9.27 11.05
N ASP A 305 9.66 -10.57 10.81
CA ASP A 305 9.75 -11.57 11.88
C ASP A 305 11.08 -11.47 12.65
N TYR A 306 12.15 -11.07 11.96
CA TYR A 306 13.46 -10.87 12.58
C TYR A 306 13.40 -9.88 13.76
N TRP A 307 12.90 -8.68 13.52
CA TRP A 307 12.81 -7.68 14.59
C TRP A 307 11.64 -7.96 15.56
N ALA A 308 10.52 -8.48 15.06
CA ALA A 308 9.33 -8.70 15.87
C ALA A 308 9.56 -9.81 16.90
N ASN A 309 10.14 -10.95 16.51
CA ASN A 309 10.42 -12.05 17.42
C ASN A 309 11.42 -11.64 18.51
N ARG A 310 12.52 -10.94 18.13
CA ARG A 310 13.49 -10.44 19.09
C ARG A 310 12.86 -9.50 20.12
N LEU A 311 12.06 -8.54 19.66
CA LEU A 311 11.46 -7.53 20.55
C LEU A 311 10.39 -8.13 21.48
N LEU A 312 9.67 -9.16 21.04
CA LEU A 312 8.65 -9.84 21.87
C LEU A 312 9.21 -10.68 23.00
N GLU A 313 10.53 -10.94 23.05
CA GLU A 313 11.17 -11.53 24.23
C GLU A 313 11.13 -10.59 25.45
N HIS A 314 10.80 -9.31 25.24
CA HIS A 314 10.74 -8.32 26.30
C HIS A 314 9.29 -8.06 26.77
N ASP A 315 8.98 -8.31 28.06
CA ASP A 315 7.63 -8.21 28.65
C ASP A 315 6.91 -6.88 28.45
N ARG A 316 7.67 -5.77 28.31
CA ARG A 316 7.08 -4.44 28.08
C ARG A 316 6.76 -4.14 26.64
N ILE A 317 7.21 -4.95 25.69
CA ILE A 317 6.96 -4.74 24.27
C ILE A 317 5.73 -5.55 23.85
N TYR A 318 4.93 -4.98 22.97
CA TYR A 318 3.74 -5.63 22.42
C TYR A 318 3.57 -5.30 20.93
N LEU A 319 2.89 -6.17 20.18
CA LEU A 319 2.52 -5.95 18.79
C LEU A 319 1.01 -5.74 18.66
N ASN A 320 0.62 -4.80 17.79
CA ASN A 320 -0.74 -4.63 17.29
C ASN A 320 -0.94 -5.37 15.95
N THR A 321 0.05 -6.11 15.50
CA THR A 321 0.07 -6.87 14.24
C THR A 321 0.06 -8.36 14.55
N SER A 322 -0.75 -9.14 13.86
CA SER A 322 -0.73 -10.58 13.95
C SER A 322 0.62 -11.15 13.49
N GLN A 323 1.12 -12.16 14.19
CA GLN A 323 2.29 -12.93 13.75
C GLN A 323 1.94 -14.04 12.75
N ASP A 324 0.66 -14.38 12.63
CA ASP A 324 0.20 -15.36 11.64
C ASP A 324 0.37 -14.80 10.21
N PRO A 325 1.11 -15.50 9.34
CA PRO A 325 1.39 -15.03 7.97
C PRO A 325 0.14 -14.88 7.10
N ARG A 326 -0.99 -15.47 7.50
CA ARG A 326 -2.28 -15.26 6.80
C ARG A 326 -2.83 -13.85 7.00
N PHE A 327 -2.47 -13.18 8.08
CA PHE A 327 -3.06 -11.91 8.50
C PHE A 327 -2.08 -10.73 8.48
N SER A 328 -0.82 -10.94 8.13
CA SER A 328 0.19 -9.89 8.05
C SER A 328 1.31 -10.23 7.06
N CYS A 329 2.09 -9.22 6.66
CA CYS A 329 3.31 -9.40 5.89
C CYS A 329 4.42 -8.50 6.48
N CYS A 330 4.97 -7.53 5.73
CA CYS A 330 6.11 -6.73 6.20
C CYS A 330 5.74 -5.60 7.17
N ILE A 331 4.52 -5.09 7.09
CA ILE A 331 4.08 -3.99 7.97
C ILE A 331 3.85 -4.55 9.37
N GLY A 332 4.54 -3.99 10.36
CA GLY A 332 4.31 -4.27 11.76
C GLY A 332 4.07 -2.99 12.56
N ASN A 333 3.30 -3.11 13.64
CA ASN A 333 3.06 -2.04 14.59
C ASN A 333 3.44 -2.54 16.00
N VAL A 334 4.40 -1.86 16.61
CA VAL A 334 5.00 -2.24 17.90
C VAL A 334 4.92 -1.09 18.89
N GLY A 335 4.61 -1.41 20.15
CA GLY A 335 4.57 -0.45 21.24
C GLY A 335 5.37 -0.89 22.46
N ILE A 336 5.67 0.06 23.35
CA ILE A 336 6.32 -0.20 24.65
C ILE A 336 5.35 0.28 25.73
N ARG A 337 4.93 -0.62 26.63
CA ARG A 337 4.02 -0.31 27.73
C ARG A 337 4.56 0.83 28.59
N GLY A 338 3.74 1.89 28.74
CA GLY A 338 4.08 3.05 29.57
C GLY A 338 5.01 4.07 28.90
N ILE A 339 5.26 3.96 27.58
CA ILE A 339 6.01 4.96 26.81
C ILE A 339 5.14 5.48 25.64
N ASP A 340 4.99 6.81 25.56
CA ASP A 340 4.28 7.48 24.47
C ASP A 340 4.95 7.19 23.12
N THR A 341 4.20 6.66 22.19
CA THR A 341 4.73 6.24 20.88
C THR A 341 5.29 7.39 20.05
N THR A 342 4.79 8.64 20.25
CA THR A 342 5.34 9.82 19.57
C THR A 342 6.76 10.12 20.05
N LEU A 343 7.00 9.94 21.37
CA LEU A 343 8.32 10.11 21.95
C LEU A 343 9.27 9.00 21.55
N VAL A 344 8.77 7.77 21.35
CA VAL A 344 9.57 6.68 20.76
C VAL A 344 10.05 7.09 19.36
N GLY A 345 9.16 7.58 18.50
CA GLY A 345 9.54 8.04 17.16
C GLY A 345 10.55 9.18 17.18
N LYS A 346 10.37 10.14 18.11
CA LYS A 346 11.31 11.26 18.28
C LYS A 346 12.69 10.77 18.74
N TYR A 347 12.74 9.87 19.72
CA TYR A 347 13.98 9.26 20.21
C TYR A 347 14.72 8.50 19.09
N MET A 348 14.01 7.67 18.32
CA MET A 348 14.57 6.92 17.19
C MET A 348 15.26 7.83 16.18
N TRP A 349 14.62 8.95 15.87
CA TRP A 349 15.21 9.93 14.95
C TRP A 349 16.39 10.68 15.54
N ASP A 350 16.23 11.27 16.72
CA ASP A 350 17.22 12.15 17.30
C ASP A 350 18.52 11.41 17.66
N GLU A 351 18.42 10.22 18.25
CA GLU A 351 19.57 9.46 18.75
C GLU A 351 20.16 8.48 17.73
N HIS A 352 19.32 7.88 16.89
CA HIS A 352 19.72 6.75 16.05
C HIS A 352 19.57 6.99 14.56
N ARG A 353 18.97 8.11 14.13
CA ARG A 353 18.63 8.38 12.71
C ARG A 353 17.78 7.27 12.09
N ILE A 354 16.87 6.70 12.87
CA ILE A 354 15.91 5.69 12.45
C ILE A 354 14.56 6.33 12.20
N ILE A 355 14.00 6.09 11.01
CA ILE A 355 12.70 6.60 10.59
C ILE A 355 11.65 5.51 10.78
N ILE A 356 10.74 5.68 11.74
CA ILE A 356 9.53 4.90 11.94
C ILE A 356 8.32 5.83 11.92
N THR A 357 7.10 5.29 11.94
CA THR A 357 5.89 6.12 11.95
C THR A 357 5.11 5.91 13.25
N PRO A 358 5.13 6.87 14.19
CA PRO A 358 4.25 6.84 15.35
C PRO A 358 2.78 6.87 14.93
N ILE A 359 1.99 5.96 15.47
CA ILE A 359 0.54 5.86 15.25
C ILE A 359 -0.17 6.05 16.60
N LYS A 360 -0.99 7.07 16.69
CA LYS A 360 -1.95 7.26 17.78
C LYS A 360 -3.35 7.13 17.20
N HIS A 361 -3.95 5.99 17.37
CA HIS A 361 -5.32 5.72 16.99
C HIS A 361 -6.21 5.68 18.25
N LYS A 362 -7.50 5.94 18.09
CA LYS A 362 -8.45 5.88 19.24
C LYS A 362 -8.56 4.48 19.89
N GLU A 363 -8.18 3.44 19.18
CA GLU A 363 -8.30 2.04 19.58
C GLU A 363 -6.97 1.45 20.05
N PHE A 364 -5.83 2.01 19.63
CA PHE A 364 -4.48 1.53 19.96
C PHE A 364 -3.42 2.60 19.70
N GLU A 365 -2.22 2.37 20.21
CA GLU A 365 -1.03 3.13 19.83
C GLU A 365 0.15 2.19 19.58
N GLY A 366 1.14 2.66 18.82
CA GLY A 366 2.38 1.96 18.52
C GLY A 366 3.10 2.58 17.34
N ALA A 367 4.34 2.21 17.13
CA ALA A 367 5.12 2.64 15.98
C ALA A 367 4.95 1.66 14.83
N ARG A 368 4.56 2.15 13.66
CA ARG A 368 4.57 1.36 12.44
C ARG A 368 6.00 1.25 11.91
N VAL A 369 6.44 0.03 11.71
CA VAL A 369 7.74 -0.37 11.15
C VAL A 369 7.51 -1.05 9.81
N THR A 370 8.17 -0.58 8.77
CA THR A 370 8.06 -1.14 7.42
C THR A 370 9.44 -1.18 6.77
N ALA A 371 10.08 -2.35 6.82
CA ALA A 371 11.29 -2.66 6.06
C ALA A 371 11.00 -2.75 4.55
N ASN A 372 12.02 -2.89 3.71
CA ASN A 372 11.87 -3.25 2.30
C ASN A 372 13.06 -4.11 1.87
N VAL A 373 13.06 -4.61 0.65
CA VAL A 373 14.08 -5.56 0.13
C VAL A 373 15.51 -5.03 0.21
N TYR A 374 15.72 -3.73 0.31
CA TYR A 374 17.04 -3.12 0.48
C TYR A 374 17.46 -2.93 1.94
N THR A 375 16.56 -3.18 2.90
CA THR A 375 16.84 -3.08 4.34
C THR A 375 17.79 -4.20 4.74
N THR A 376 18.83 -3.85 5.50
CA THR A 376 19.83 -4.82 6.01
C THR A 376 19.43 -5.36 7.38
N ILE A 377 19.98 -6.51 7.75
CA ILE A 377 19.81 -7.06 9.11
C ILE A 377 20.44 -6.13 10.15
N GLU A 378 21.60 -5.53 9.86
CA GLU A 378 22.25 -4.56 10.74
C GLU A 378 21.36 -3.34 11.04
N GLU A 379 20.63 -2.84 10.02
CA GLU A 379 19.66 -1.75 10.23
C GLU A 379 18.54 -2.16 11.20
N LEU A 380 18.08 -3.43 11.13
CA LEU A 380 17.07 -3.97 12.03
C LEU A 380 17.62 -4.21 13.44
N GLU A 381 18.88 -4.66 13.57
CA GLU A 381 19.55 -4.81 14.86
C GLU A 381 19.65 -3.46 15.59
N ARG A 382 20.09 -2.42 14.89
CA ARG A 382 20.11 -1.05 15.44
C ARG A 382 18.74 -0.59 15.93
N PHE A 383 17.69 -0.92 15.21
CA PHE A 383 16.32 -0.62 15.61
C PHE A 383 15.94 -1.41 16.89
N CYS A 384 16.23 -2.71 16.94
CA CYS A 384 15.93 -3.56 18.09
C CYS A 384 16.69 -3.09 19.33
N ASP A 385 17.99 -2.82 19.22
CA ASP A 385 18.81 -2.32 20.33
C ASP A 385 18.24 -1.04 20.93
N ALA A 386 17.79 -0.12 20.09
CA ALA A 386 17.17 1.14 20.53
C ALA A 386 15.81 0.92 21.21
N MET A 387 14.97 0.00 20.70
CA MET A 387 13.70 -0.37 21.33
C MET A 387 13.90 -1.06 22.68
N GLU A 388 14.82 -2.01 22.77
CA GLU A 388 15.19 -2.71 24.02
C GLU A 388 15.76 -1.75 25.05
N TYR A 389 16.61 -0.79 24.63
CA TYR A 389 17.10 0.25 25.53
C TYR A 389 15.94 1.02 26.18
N LEU A 390 14.97 1.47 25.36
CA LEU A 390 13.80 2.18 25.89
C LEU A 390 12.93 1.30 26.78
N ALA A 391 12.77 0.03 26.42
CA ALA A 391 11.98 -0.91 27.21
C ALA A 391 12.61 -1.17 28.58
N ASN A 392 13.94 -1.22 28.67
CA ASN A 392 14.67 -1.45 29.90
C ASN A 392 14.82 -0.19 30.78
N ASN A 393 15.14 0.94 30.15
CA ASN A 393 15.59 2.14 30.86
C ASN A 393 14.55 3.27 30.87
N GLY A 394 13.52 3.19 30.05
CA GLY A 394 12.59 4.30 29.79
C GLY A 394 13.21 5.38 28.89
N LEU A 395 12.46 6.46 28.68
CA LEU A 395 12.92 7.61 27.91
C LEU A 395 14.00 8.41 28.70
N PRO A 396 15.09 8.83 28.05
CA PRO A 396 16.03 9.78 28.66
C PRO A 396 15.32 11.08 29.11
N ALA A 397 15.79 11.68 30.21
CA ALA A 397 15.16 12.84 30.86
C ALA A 397 14.84 13.99 29.88
N LYS A 398 15.67 14.21 28.86
CA LYS A 398 15.44 15.27 27.84
C LYS A 398 14.19 15.10 26.97
N TYR A 399 13.55 13.90 26.98
CA TYR A 399 12.31 13.63 26.26
C TYR A 399 11.08 13.65 27.17
N LEU A 400 11.26 13.78 28.47
CA LEU A 400 10.17 13.88 29.43
C LEU A 400 9.69 15.35 29.49
N PRO A 401 8.39 15.59 29.80
CA PRO A 401 7.92 16.96 30.05
C PRO A 401 8.77 17.64 31.15
N ALA A 402 9.06 18.90 30.99
CA ALA A 402 9.60 19.69 32.12
C ALA A 402 8.52 19.77 33.20
N ASP A 403 8.89 19.49 34.45
CA ASP A 403 8.01 19.64 35.62
C ASP A 403 7.49 21.07 35.78
#